data_1694f5760f3ec69dfd3de2c4ad5d5369
#
_entry.id   1694f5760f3ec69dfd3de2c4ad5d5369
#
_cell.length_a   1.000
_cell.length_b   1.000
_cell.length_c   1.000
_cell.angle_alpha   90.00
_cell.angle_beta   90.00
_cell.angle_gamma   90.00
#
_symmetry.space_group_name_H-M   'P 1'
#
loop_
_entity.id
_entity.type
_entity.pdbx_description
1 polymer ?
#
loop_
_entity_poly.entity_id
_entity_poly.type
_entity_poly.pdbx_seq_one_letter_code
_entity_poly.pdbx_strand_id
1 'polypeptide(L)'
;MKKWTKFLWLLPVLVVLVLVYKKPAKVACRYSPYFEQLNRALQESYPGSSHALLDLNRLDSNIAAVQQQLGNRFQLRLVAKSLPSAQLLQYLMERAQTNRLMVFSEPFIADLLDTFPADSLDILLGKPLPAAAAARLSQHKNWQTIRWLIDTDARLQEFLMLAQQKDTLLHIALDINVGLQRGGFDTPEKMTKVLQLIKAHPRHLQLHGLMGYDGHVPYVPFYIQREKAIRQAFAKTQHTYNDFVRALKPYYTPEELRKMTFNSGGSRTYFFYKDYADTMYVNDIAMGSGFLAPAQFPELADYGHQPALYLVSPVLKKIETSLLPHAEKISPLVNWWNPNLQVSYFMTGGGWPGDVVAPDGIQKNGFWDSGEKGYANLLPNQSILSSSDDSRLAVNDFVFTHPWEGDGMLCFSRLLLYRNGKITGEWATYDGGN
;
A
#
# COMPACT_ATOMS: atom_id res chain seq x y z
N MET A 1 -52.33 -27.18 27.48
CA MET A 1 -52.16 -26.25 26.33
C MET A 1 -52.13 -24.73 26.65
N LYS A 2 -52.54 -24.23 27.80
CA LYS A 2 -52.60 -22.78 28.12
C LYS A 2 -51.27 -22.11 28.57
N LYS A 3 -50.19 -22.83 28.79
CA LYS A 3 -48.91 -22.21 29.23
C LYS A 3 -47.97 -21.80 28.08
N TRP A 4 -48.11 -22.37 26.89
CA TRP A 4 -47.28 -22.06 25.72
C TRP A 4 -47.71 -20.78 25.00
N THR A 5 -48.98 -20.40 25.06
CA THR A 5 -49.47 -19.17 24.43
C THR A 5 -48.98 -17.89 25.10
N LYS A 6 -48.65 -17.94 26.42
CA LYS A 6 -48.06 -16.78 27.09
C LYS A 6 -46.57 -16.56 26.72
N PHE A 7 -45.85 -17.59 26.33
CA PHE A 7 -44.46 -17.50 25.89
C PHE A 7 -44.36 -16.92 24.47
N LEU A 8 -45.34 -17.17 23.61
CA LEU A 8 -45.40 -16.62 22.26
C LEU A 8 -45.49 -15.10 22.22
N TRP A 9 -46.11 -14.46 23.21
CA TRP A 9 -46.22 -13.00 23.32
C TRP A 9 -44.95 -12.32 23.88
N LEU A 10 -44.08 -13.07 24.57
CA LEU A 10 -42.81 -12.52 25.08
C LEU A 10 -41.78 -12.39 23.97
N LEU A 11 -41.84 -13.23 22.93
CA LEU A 11 -40.90 -13.20 21.82
C LEU A 11 -40.90 -11.88 21.03
N PRO A 12 -42.07 -11.35 20.58
CA PRO A 12 -42.13 -10.04 19.92
C PRO A 12 -41.70 -8.88 20.81
N VAL A 13 -42.03 -8.96 22.12
CA VAL A 13 -41.59 -7.94 23.08
C VAL A 13 -40.07 -7.97 23.25
N LEU A 14 -39.47 -9.16 23.33
CA LEU A 14 -38.02 -9.31 23.40
C LEU A 14 -37.37 -8.80 22.14
N VAL A 15 -37.90 -9.10 20.95
CA VAL A 15 -37.43 -8.60 19.65
C VAL A 15 -37.48 -7.08 19.63
N VAL A 16 -38.56 -6.47 20.04
CA VAL A 16 -38.69 -4.99 20.11
C VAL A 16 -37.66 -4.40 21.08
N LEU A 17 -37.49 -4.99 22.26
CA LEU A 17 -36.49 -4.54 23.23
C LEU A 17 -35.06 -4.64 22.68
N VAL A 18 -34.74 -5.73 21.98
CA VAL A 18 -33.45 -5.89 21.30
C VAL A 18 -33.26 -4.86 20.19
N LEU A 19 -34.29 -4.62 19.39
CA LEU A 19 -34.23 -3.61 18.31
C LEU A 19 -34.04 -2.19 18.90
N VAL A 20 -34.76 -1.83 19.99
CA VAL A 20 -34.59 -0.55 20.65
C VAL A 20 -33.20 -0.42 21.27
N TYR A 21 -32.72 -1.47 21.92
CA TYR A 21 -31.39 -1.49 22.51
C TYR A 21 -30.26 -1.39 21.47
N LYS A 22 -30.44 -1.99 20.30
CA LYS A 22 -29.48 -1.97 19.16
C LYS A 22 -29.67 -0.78 18.22
N LYS A 23 -30.63 0.13 18.53
CA LYS A 23 -30.85 1.32 17.70
C LYS A 23 -29.61 2.18 17.63
N PRO A 24 -29.08 2.46 16.41
CA PRO A 24 -27.90 3.33 16.26
C PRO A 24 -28.17 4.74 16.79
N ALA A 25 -27.18 5.32 17.45
CA ALA A 25 -27.24 6.73 17.81
C ALA A 25 -27.22 7.60 16.55
N LYS A 26 -27.93 8.73 16.60
CA LYS A 26 -27.84 9.74 15.54
C LYS A 26 -26.48 10.43 15.59
N VAL A 27 -25.78 10.46 14.48
CA VAL A 27 -24.45 11.09 14.34
C VAL A 27 -24.58 12.31 13.44
N ALA A 28 -24.01 13.43 13.86
CA ALA A 28 -23.97 14.65 13.04
C ALA A 28 -22.96 14.46 11.88
N CYS A 29 -23.35 14.84 10.65
CA CYS A 29 -22.46 14.75 9.49
C CYS A 29 -21.73 16.10 9.32
N ARG A 30 -20.43 16.13 9.71
CA ARG A 30 -19.63 17.36 9.74
C ARG A 30 -18.17 17.07 9.44
N TYR A 31 -17.49 18.06 8.83
CA TYR A 31 -16.03 17.99 8.67
C TYR A 31 -15.32 18.36 9.98
N SER A 32 -14.19 17.68 10.23
CA SER A 32 -13.17 18.22 11.11
C SER A 32 -12.50 19.44 10.46
N PRO A 33 -11.82 20.31 11.22
CA PRO A 33 -11.15 21.50 10.65
C PRO A 33 -10.19 21.19 9.52
N TYR A 34 -9.49 20.05 9.59
CA TYR A 34 -8.58 19.59 8.54
C TYR A 34 -9.31 19.27 7.23
N PHE A 35 -10.37 18.45 7.29
CA PHE A 35 -11.13 18.09 6.10
C PHE A 35 -11.95 19.25 5.54
N GLU A 36 -12.34 20.21 6.38
CA GLU A 36 -12.99 21.43 5.92
C GLU A 36 -12.04 22.28 5.04
N GLN A 37 -10.77 22.40 5.43
CA GLN A 37 -9.78 23.08 4.63
C GLN A 37 -9.52 22.38 3.29
N LEU A 38 -9.41 21.03 3.30
CA LEU A 38 -9.27 20.25 2.08
C LEU A 38 -10.48 20.41 1.15
N ASN A 39 -11.72 20.37 1.71
CA ASN A 39 -12.95 20.56 0.96
C ASN A 39 -12.98 21.93 0.23
N ARG A 40 -12.64 22.99 0.95
CA ARG A 40 -12.57 24.35 0.36
C ARG A 40 -11.54 24.44 -0.77
N ALA A 41 -10.34 23.92 -0.55
CA ALA A 41 -9.28 23.93 -1.56
C ALA A 41 -9.67 23.17 -2.83
N LEU A 42 -10.38 22.04 -2.69
CA LEU A 42 -10.91 21.27 -3.82
C LEU A 42 -12.03 21.99 -4.55
N GLN A 43 -12.97 22.61 -3.83
CA GLN A 43 -14.07 23.39 -4.42
C GLN A 43 -13.55 24.58 -5.22
N GLU A 44 -12.51 25.25 -4.74
CA GLU A 44 -11.91 26.41 -5.42
C GLU A 44 -11.15 26.01 -6.69
N SER A 45 -10.48 24.84 -6.69
CA SER A 45 -9.52 24.49 -7.75
C SER A 45 -10.05 23.45 -8.73
N TYR A 46 -10.84 22.47 -8.25
CA TYR A 46 -11.24 21.28 -9.03
C TYR A 46 -12.70 20.86 -8.73
N PRO A 47 -13.68 21.76 -8.92
CA PRO A 47 -15.07 21.42 -8.62
C PRO A 47 -15.61 20.33 -9.56
N GLY A 48 -16.42 19.43 -9.00
CA GLY A 48 -17.23 18.47 -9.75
C GLY A 48 -16.54 17.21 -10.25
N SER A 49 -15.26 16.97 -9.93
CA SER A 49 -14.50 15.80 -10.38
C SER A 49 -13.90 15.02 -9.19
N SER A 50 -13.81 13.71 -9.34
CA SER A 50 -13.13 12.83 -8.37
C SER A 50 -11.63 12.82 -8.64
N HIS A 51 -10.82 12.76 -7.57
CA HIS A 51 -9.36 12.83 -7.67
C HIS A 51 -8.67 11.96 -6.61
N ALA A 52 -7.41 11.58 -6.87
CA ALA A 52 -6.47 11.27 -5.82
C ALA A 52 -5.85 12.58 -5.29
N LEU A 53 -5.78 12.76 -3.98
CA LEU A 53 -5.26 13.95 -3.32
C LEU A 53 -4.13 13.57 -2.37
N LEU A 54 -2.95 14.14 -2.59
CA LEU A 54 -1.75 13.94 -1.78
C LEU A 54 -1.46 15.18 -0.93
N ASP A 55 -1.47 15.03 0.38
CA ASP A 55 -1.03 16.06 1.31
C ASP A 55 0.50 16.00 1.46
N LEU A 56 1.20 16.95 0.83
CA LEU A 56 2.65 17.03 0.85
C LEU A 56 3.22 17.38 2.23
N ASN A 57 2.49 18.08 3.09
CA ASN A 57 2.96 18.39 4.44
C ASN A 57 3.01 17.10 5.28
N ARG A 58 1.98 16.28 5.19
CA ARG A 58 1.93 14.98 5.86
C ARG A 58 2.93 13.99 5.27
N LEU A 59 3.09 13.99 3.95
CA LEU A 59 4.11 13.19 3.28
C LEU A 59 5.51 13.56 3.78
N ASP A 60 5.84 14.84 3.88
CA ASP A 60 7.14 15.31 4.40
C ASP A 60 7.35 14.87 5.85
N SER A 61 6.31 14.93 6.69
CA SER A 61 6.36 14.42 8.07
C SER A 61 6.62 12.91 8.12
N ASN A 62 5.96 12.14 7.24
CA ASN A 62 6.14 10.69 7.16
C ASN A 62 7.55 10.32 6.69
N ILE A 63 8.11 11.07 5.73
CA ILE A 63 9.51 10.89 5.29
C ILE A 63 10.48 11.12 6.48
N ALA A 64 10.28 12.20 7.23
CA ALA A 64 11.11 12.50 8.39
C ALA A 64 11.02 11.41 9.48
N ALA A 65 9.81 10.86 9.72
CA ALA A 65 9.61 9.75 10.65
C ALA A 65 10.38 8.49 10.22
N VAL A 66 10.35 8.15 8.93
CA VAL A 66 11.12 7.01 8.37
C VAL A 66 12.61 7.24 8.54
N GLN A 67 13.12 8.42 8.17
CA GLN A 67 14.55 8.76 8.27
C GLN A 67 15.02 8.70 9.74
N GLN A 68 14.23 9.21 10.66
CA GLN A 68 14.52 9.14 12.10
C GLN A 68 14.59 7.70 12.62
N GLN A 69 13.70 6.84 12.13
CA GLN A 69 13.62 5.44 12.55
C GLN A 69 14.78 4.61 11.98
N LEU A 70 15.14 4.81 10.71
CA LEU A 70 16.21 4.06 10.05
C LEU A 70 17.62 4.58 10.41
N GLY A 71 17.75 5.87 10.70
CA GLY A 71 19.05 6.51 10.96
C GLY A 71 20.03 6.33 9.81
N ASN A 72 21.33 6.37 10.12
CA ASN A 72 22.40 6.21 9.12
C ASN A 72 22.81 4.74 8.90
N ARG A 73 22.21 3.79 9.63
CA ARG A 73 22.60 2.38 9.57
C ARG A 73 22.03 1.67 8.35
N PHE A 74 20.84 2.06 7.90
CA PHE A 74 20.12 1.42 6.83
C PHE A 74 19.97 2.34 5.63
N GLN A 75 20.13 1.77 4.44
CA GLN A 75 19.74 2.42 3.19
C GLN A 75 18.23 2.26 2.99
N LEU A 76 17.57 3.29 2.48
CA LEU A 76 16.15 3.24 2.17
C LEU A 76 15.96 2.95 0.68
N ARG A 77 15.08 1.99 0.36
CA ARG A 77 14.66 1.64 -1.00
C ARG A 77 13.17 1.87 -1.17
N LEU A 78 12.78 2.71 -2.13
CA LEU A 78 11.39 3.06 -2.39
C LEU A 78 10.70 1.96 -3.22
N VAL A 79 9.58 1.46 -2.74
CA VAL A 79 8.78 0.41 -3.41
C VAL A 79 7.81 1.08 -4.39
N ALA A 80 8.19 1.15 -5.65
CA ALA A 80 7.54 1.95 -6.69
C ALA A 80 6.10 1.52 -7.00
N LYS A 81 5.75 0.22 -6.88
CA LYS A 81 4.38 -0.27 -7.13
C LYS A 81 3.32 0.43 -6.27
N SER A 82 3.68 0.82 -5.04
CA SER A 82 2.79 1.51 -4.10
C SER A 82 2.88 3.03 -4.19
N LEU A 83 3.74 3.53 -5.06
CA LEU A 83 4.04 4.94 -5.30
C LEU A 83 4.08 5.21 -6.82
N PRO A 84 3.00 4.85 -7.55
CA PRO A 84 3.01 4.73 -9.01
C PRO A 84 2.92 6.09 -9.71
N SER A 85 3.93 6.92 -9.52
CA SER A 85 4.12 8.22 -10.19
C SER A 85 5.62 8.54 -10.23
N ALA A 86 6.16 8.82 -11.40
CA ALA A 86 7.58 9.17 -11.54
C ALA A 86 7.92 10.45 -10.77
N GLN A 87 7.05 11.46 -10.79
CA GLN A 87 7.25 12.70 -10.04
C GLN A 87 7.17 12.49 -8.53
N LEU A 88 6.27 11.61 -8.05
CA LEU A 88 6.22 11.24 -6.63
C LEU A 88 7.51 10.50 -6.20
N LEU A 89 8.00 9.57 -7.04
CA LEU A 89 9.25 8.87 -6.77
C LEU A 89 10.43 9.84 -6.76
N GLN A 90 10.50 10.78 -7.71
CA GLN A 90 11.53 11.82 -7.73
C GLN A 90 11.50 12.65 -6.44
N TYR A 91 10.32 13.13 -6.06
CA TYR A 91 10.14 13.90 -4.83
C TYR A 91 10.61 13.14 -3.59
N LEU A 92 10.24 11.85 -3.48
CA LEU A 92 10.66 11.00 -2.38
C LEU A 92 12.18 10.73 -2.39
N MET A 93 12.77 10.49 -3.57
CA MET A 93 14.22 10.29 -3.70
C MET A 93 15.00 11.51 -3.23
N GLU A 94 14.58 12.70 -3.64
CA GLU A 94 15.21 13.96 -3.24
C GLU A 94 15.09 14.19 -1.72
N ARG A 95 13.89 14.03 -1.14
CA ARG A 95 13.63 14.27 0.28
C ARG A 95 14.24 13.20 1.19
N ALA A 96 14.19 11.95 0.78
CA ALA A 96 14.75 10.83 1.54
C ALA A 96 16.24 10.59 1.26
N GLN A 97 16.85 11.36 0.34
CA GLN A 97 18.25 11.25 -0.06
C GLN A 97 18.64 9.83 -0.48
N THR A 98 17.81 9.23 -1.34
CA THR A 98 18.04 7.89 -1.90
C THR A 98 17.80 7.87 -3.39
N ASN A 99 18.52 7.00 -4.10
CA ASN A 99 18.28 6.70 -5.51
C ASN A 99 17.84 5.24 -5.70
N ARG A 100 17.48 4.54 -4.62
CA ARG A 100 17.19 3.12 -4.60
C ARG A 100 15.70 2.88 -4.80
N LEU A 101 15.36 2.17 -5.87
CA LEU A 101 13.98 1.80 -6.19
C LEU A 101 13.82 0.27 -6.17
N MET A 102 12.63 -0.20 -5.77
CA MET A 102 12.19 -1.58 -5.97
C MET A 102 10.99 -1.57 -6.92
N VAL A 103 11.14 -2.24 -8.07
CA VAL A 103 10.15 -2.22 -9.14
C VAL A 103 9.67 -3.64 -9.46
N PHE A 104 8.44 -3.78 -9.98
CA PHE A 104 7.76 -5.06 -10.10
C PHE A 104 7.27 -5.41 -11.50
N SER A 105 7.17 -4.44 -12.40
CA SER A 105 6.63 -4.65 -13.74
C SER A 105 7.55 -4.06 -14.82
N GLU A 106 7.64 -4.77 -15.93
CA GLU A 106 8.47 -4.38 -17.07
C GLU A 106 8.10 -2.99 -17.63
N PRO A 107 6.80 -2.67 -17.88
CA PRO A 107 6.45 -1.36 -18.42
C PRO A 107 6.86 -0.21 -17.50
N PHE A 108 6.68 -0.35 -16.19
CA PHE A 108 7.08 0.70 -15.25
C PHE A 108 8.62 0.83 -15.14
N ILE A 109 9.37 -0.26 -15.28
CA ILE A 109 10.83 -0.20 -15.35
C ILE A 109 11.27 0.59 -16.59
N ALA A 110 10.68 0.29 -17.76
CA ALA A 110 10.96 0.98 -19.01
C ALA A 110 10.73 2.50 -18.88
N ASP A 111 9.56 2.90 -18.36
CA ASP A 111 9.22 4.29 -18.10
C ASP A 111 10.24 4.99 -17.17
N LEU A 112 10.66 4.34 -16.09
CA LEU A 112 11.66 4.89 -15.19
C LEU A 112 13.03 5.01 -15.84
N LEU A 113 13.46 4.04 -16.65
CA LEU A 113 14.73 4.10 -17.37
C LEU A 113 14.75 5.23 -18.44
N ASP A 114 13.59 5.53 -19.03
CA ASP A 114 13.45 6.60 -20.02
C ASP A 114 13.30 7.99 -19.35
N THR A 115 12.70 8.03 -18.15
CA THR A 115 12.43 9.30 -17.44
C THR A 115 13.66 9.82 -16.68
N PHE A 116 14.44 8.94 -16.05
CA PHE A 116 15.56 9.35 -15.20
C PHE A 116 16.90 9.30 -15.93
N PRO A 117 17.87 10.19 -15.57
CA PRO A 117 19.20 10.19 -16.15
C PRO A 117 19.93 8.84 -15.97
N ALA A 118 20.86 8.59 -16.89
CA ALA A 118 21.76 7.47 -16.82
C ALA A 118 22.47 7.41 -15.45
N ASP A 119 22.60 6.21 -14.90
CA ASP A 119 23.30 5.93 -13.64
C ASP A 119 22.74 6.65 -12.40
N SER A 120 21.56 7.31 -12.53
CA SER A 120 20.92 7.98 -11.39
C SER A 120 20.11 7.03 -10.50
N LEU A 121 19.79 5.82 -10.97
CA LEU A 121 18.93 4.87 -10.28
C LEU A 121 19.66 3.58 -9.87
N ASP A 122 19.32 3.08 -8.70
CA ASP A 122 19.64 1.74 -8.21
C ASP A 122 18.34 0.92 -8.18
N ILE A 123 18.07 0.15 -9.23
CA ILE A 123 16.83 -0.62 -9.39
C ILE A 123 17.03 -2.06 -8.92
N LEU A 124 16.27 -2.49 -7.90
CA LEU A 124 16.13 -3.89 -7.49
C LEU A 124 14.73 -4.39 -7.89
N LEU A 125 14.64 -5.57 -8.49
CA LEU A 125 13.35 -6.20 -8.75
C LEU A 125 12.74 -6.71 -7.45
N GLY A 126 11.46 -6.44 -7.23
CA GLY A 126 10.69 -6.94 -6.08
C GLY A 126 9.97 -8.28 -6.36
N LYS A 127 10.04 -8.77 -7.58
CA LYS A 127 9.65 -10.12 -8.02
C LYS A 127 10.53 -10.54 -9.22
N PRO A 128 10.78 -11.85 -9.42
CA PRO A 128 11.45 -12.32 -10.63
C PRO A 128 10.67 -11.95 -11.89
N LEU A 129 11.39 -11.58 -12.95
CA LEU A 129 10.83 -11.37 -14.28
C LEU A 129 11.33 -12.45 -15.24
N PRO A 130 10.55 -12.79 -16.30
CA PRO A 130 11.02 -13.66 -17.37
C PRO A 130 12.22 -13.06 -18.09
N ALA A 131 13.17 -13.90 -18.55
CA ALA A 131 14.32 -13.44 -19.32
C ALA A 131 13.92 -12.70 -20.62
N ALA A 132 12.77 -13.05 -21.21
CA ALA A 132 12.18 -12.32 -22.35
C ALA A 132 11.86 -10.85 -22.01
N ALA A 133 11.39 -10.55 -20.80
CA ALA A 133 11.16 -9.17 -20.35
C ALA A 133 12.51 -8.44 -20.19
N ALA A 134 13.51 -9.10 -19.61
CA ALA A 134 14.87 -8.55 -19.53
C ALA A 134 15.49 -8.26 -20.92
N ALA A 135 15.24 -9.14 -21.90
CA ALA A 135 15.67 -8.95 -23.27
C ALA A 135 15.03 -7.71 -23.94
N ARG A 136 13.75 -7.42 -23.66
CA ARG A 136 13.11 -6.19 -24.12
C ARG A 136 13.66 -4.95 -23.42
N LEU A 137 13.79 -5.00 -22.09
CA LEU A 137 14.36 -3.91 -21.31
C LEU A 137 15.82 -3.59 -21.70
N SER A 138 16.57 -4.56 -22.28
CA SER A 138 17.93 -4.31 -22.77
C SER A 138 18.02 -3.35 -23.97
N GLN A 139 16.89 -2.92 -24.53
CA GLN A 139 16.83 -1.88 -25.56
C GLN A 139 16.85 -0.46 -24.96
N HIS A 140 16.51 -0.30 -23.68
CA HIS A 140 16.56 0.99 -22.98
C HIS A 140 17.98 1.30 -22.51
N LYS A 141 18.32 2.59 -22.51
CA LYS A 141 19.56 3.04 -21.88
C LYS A 141 19.54 2.68 -20.41
N ASN A 142 20.69 2.36 -19.84
CA ASN A 142 20.86 2.11 -18.40
C ASN A 142 20.18 0.85 -17.85
N TRP A 143 19.72 -0.05 -18.68
CA TRP A 143 19.17 -1.32 -18.21
C TRP A 143 20.16 -2.13 -17.35
N GLN A 144 21.46 -1.84 -17.44
CA GLN A 144 22.52 -2.40 -16.61
C GLN A 144 22.41 -2.00 -15.13
N THR A 145 21.68 -0.92 -14.80
CA THR A 145 21.44 -0.52 -13.42
C THR A 145 20.49 -1.46 -12.69
N ILE A 146 19.79 -2.34 -13.43
CA ILE A 146 18.82 -3.28 -12.89
C ILE A 146 19.54 -4.43 -12.20
N ARG A 147 19.15 -4.70 -10.96
CA ARG A 147 19.50 -5.91 -10.20
C ARG A 147 18.42 -6.95 -10.37
N TRP A 148 18.74 -7.98 -11.15
CA TRP A 148 17.82 -9.02 -11.55
C TRP A 148 17.58 -9.99 -10.41
N LEU A 149 16.33 -10.14 -9.98
CA LEU A 149 15.96 -11.05 -8.91
C LEU A 149 15.83 -12.47 -9.45
N ILE A 150 16.57 -13.40 -8.86
CA ILE A 150 16.64 -14.81 -9.25
C ILE A 150 16.15 -15.67 -8.08
N ASP A 151 15.19 -16.52 -8.36
CA ASP A 151 14.52 -17.41 -7.41
C ASP A 151 14.79 -18.89 -7.63
N THR A 152 15.39 -19.25 -8.78
CA THR A 152 15.65 -20.65 -9.15
C THR A 152 16.91 -20.80 -9.99
N ASP A 153 17.50 -22.00 -10.00
CA ASP A 153 18.65 -22.36 -10.87
C ASP A 153 18.30 -22.18 -12.35
N ALA A 154 17.10 -22.62 -12.75
CA ALA A 154 16.62 -22.51 -14.13
C ALA A 154 16.54 -21.05 -14.58
N ARG A 155 16.03 -20.16 -13.73
CA ARG A 155 15.96 -18.72 -14.01
C ARG A 155 17.35 -18.14 -14.20
N LEU A 156 18.33 -18.50 -13.37
CA LEU A 156 19.70 -18.02 -13.54
C LEU A 156 20.31 -18.47 -14.86
N GLN A 157 20.04 -19.70 -15.31
CA GLN A 157 20.50 -20.19 -16.61
C GLN A 157 19.94 -19.40 -17.78
N GLU A 158 18.62 -19.06 -17.74
CA GLU A 158 18.00 -18.19 -18.75
C GLU A 158 18.70 -16.81 -18.81
N PHE A 159 19.01 -16.22 -17.65
CA PHE A 159 19.71 -14.94 -17.57
C PHE A 159 21.17 -15.03 -17.99
N LEU A 160 21.86 -16.14 -17.73
CA LEU A 160 23.20 -16.38 -18.23
C LEU A 160 23.24 -16.44 -19.77
N MET A 161 22.29 -17.16 -20.38
CA MET A 161 22.18 -17.21 -21.85
C MET A 161 21.94 -15.80 -22.43
N LEU A 162 21.07 -15.02 -21.82
CA LEU A 162 20.83 -13.62 -22.21
C LEU A 162 22.10 -12.78 -22.09
N ALA A 163 22.81 -12.89 -20.98
CA ALA A 163 24.05 -12.17 -20.72
C ALA A 163 25.14 -12.50 -21.76
N GLN A 164 25.28 -13.78 -22.09
CA GLN A 164 26.21 -14.26 -23.13
C GLN A 164 25.81 -13.76 -24.52
N GLN A 165 24.50 -13.82 -24.87
CA GLN A 165 23.99 -13.34 -26.16
C GLN A 165 24.22 -11.82 -26.33
N LYS A 166 24.13 -11.05 -25.25
CA LYS A 166 24.31 -9.59 -25.25
C LYS A 166 25.76 -9.15 -24.96
N ASP A 167 26.63 -10.08 -24.67
CA ASP A 167 28.03 -9.86 -24.20
C ASP A 167 28.09 -8.80 -23.09
N THR A 168 27.25 -8.99 -22.04
CA THR A 168 27.11 -8.03 -20.96
C THR A 168 27.21 -8.68 -19.59
N LEU A 169 27.51 -7.86 -18.57
CA LEU A 169 27.49 -8.24 -17.17
C LEU A 169 26.11 -7.93 -16.58
N LEU A 170 25.43 -8.92 -16.00
CA LEU A 170 24.18 -8.76 -15.28
C LEU A 170 24.42 -8.79 -13.76
N HIS A 171 23.80 -7.84 -13.07
CA HIS A 171 23.80 -7.77 -11.60
C HIS A 171 22.66 -8.63 -11.04
N ILE A 172 23.00 -9.64 -10.25
CA ILE A 172 22.07 -10.65 -9.74
C ILE A 172 21.79 -10.40 -8.26
N ALA A 173 20.53 -10.40 -7.86
CA ALA A 173 20.10 -10.53 -6.49
C ALA A 173 19.38 -11.88 -6.32
N LEU A 174 19.59 -12.60 -5.23
CA LEU A 174 18.90 -13.86 -4.97
C LEU A 174 17.70 -13.63 -4.07
N ASP A 175 16.54 -14.15 -4.49
CA ASP A 175 15.32 -14.16 -3.67
C ASP A 175 15.41 -15.30 -2.65
N ILE A 176 15.30 -14.97 -1.37
CA ILE A 176 15.41 -15.94 -0.27
C ILE A 176 14.11 -16.01 0.55
N ASN A 177 13.69 -17.22 0.90
CA ASN A 177 12.53 -17.44 1.73
C ASN A 177 12.86 -17.29 3.21
N VAL A 178 12.53 -16.14 3.78
CA VAL A 178 12.76 -15.84 5.20
C VAL A 178 11.55 -16.17 6.10
N GLY A 179 10.55 -16.89 5.55
CA GLY A 179 9.36 -17.34 6.26
C GLY A 179 8.03 -16.95 5.64
N LEU A 180 8.00 -16.09 4.63
CA LEU A 180 6.77 -15.67 3.94
C LEU A 180 6.15 -16.79 3.08
N GLN A 181 6.92 -17.79 2.67
CA GLN A 181 6.48 -18.93 1.83
C GLN A 181 5.94 -18.50 0.46
N ARG A 182 6.49 -17.42 -0.12
CA ARG A 182 6.04 -16.86 -1.39
C ARG A 182 6.91 -17.30 -2.59
N GLY A 183 7.99 -18.01 -2.34
CA GLY A 183 9.00 -18.40 -3.32
C GLY A 183 10.40 -18.04 -2.84
N GLY A 184 11.38 -18.11 -3.75
CA GLY A 184 12.78 -17.92 -3.43
C GLY A 184 13.47 -19.21 -2.95
N PHE A 185 14.75 -19.13 -2.66
CA PHE A 185 15.52 -20.25 -2.11
C PHE A 185 15.07 -20.54 -0.69
N ASP A 186 14.60 -21.77 -0.40
CA ASP A 186 14.06 -22.14 0.92
C ASP A 186 15.15 -22.37 1.96
N THR A 187 16.35 -22.81 1.53
CA THR A 187 17.49 -23.07 2.42
C THR A 187 18.78 -22.54 1.79
N PRO A 188 19.78 -22.19 2.64
CA PRO A 188 21.10 -21.76 2.16
C PRO A 188 21.76 -22.75 1.20
N GLU A 189 21.59 -24.05 1.42
CA GLU A 189 22.22 -25.13 0.60
C GLU A 189 21.67 -25.11 -0.84
N LYS A 190 20.40 -24.74 -1.03
CA LYS A 190 19.80 -24.62 -2.36
C LYS A 190 20.42 -23.49 -3.21
N MET A 191 21.09 -22.51 -2.59
CA MET A 191 21.83 -21.48 -3.32
C MET A 191 23.17 -21.97 -3.88
N THR A 192 23.72 -23.11 -3.43
CA THR A 192 25.07 -23.57 -3.77
C THR A 192 25.31 -23.60 -5.27
N LYS A 193 24.37 -24.17 -6.04
CA LYS A 193 24.50 -24.29 -7.51
C LYS A 193 24.51 -22.93 -8.20
N VAL A 194 23.63 -21.99 -7.81
CA VAL A 194 23.61 -20.65 -8.40
C VAL A 194 24.85 -19.86 -8.04
N LEU A 195 25.38 -19.98 -6.81
CA LEU A 195 26.63 -19.33 -6.40
C LEU A 195 27.81 -19.85 -7.19
N GLN A 196 27.90 -21.17 -7.41
CA GLN A 196 28.92 -21.79 -8.25
C GLN A 196 28.82 -21.32 -9.70
N LEU A 197 27.59 -21.24 -10.26
CA LEU A 197 27.37 -20.78 -11.62
C LEU A 197 27.76 -19.31 -11.80
N ILE A 198 27.42 -18.44 -10.85
CA ILE A 198 27.84 -17.03 -10.87
C ILE A 198 29.38 -16.93 -10.85
N LYS A 199 30.04 -17.67 -9.96
CA LYS A 199 31.51 -17.68 -9.88
C LYS A 199 32.21 -18.27 -11.12
N ALA A 200 31.58 -19.21 -11.82
CA ALA A 200 32.08 -19.78 -13.07
C ALA A 200 31.96 -18.81 -14.27
N HIS A 201 31.08 -17.81 -14.21
CA HIS A 201 30.80 -16.86 -15.29
C HIS A 201 30.98 -15.39 -14.90
N PRO A 202 32.13 -14.96 -14.34
CA PRO A 202 32.32 -13.62 -13.78
C PRO A 202 32.25 -12.48 -14.82
N ARG A 203 32.37 -12.79 -16.12
CA ARG A 203 32.19 -11.82 -17.21
C ARG A 203 30.72 -11.50 -17.48
N HIS A 204 29.79 -12.38 -17.08
CA HIS A 204 28.39 -12.30 -17.43
C HIS A 204 27.47 -12.16 -16.22
N LEU A 205 27.90 -12.65 -15.04
CA LEU A 205 27.09 -12.66 -13.82
C LEU A 205 27.88 -12.11 -12.64
N GLN A 206 27.27 -11.21 -11.88
CA GLN A 206 27.82 -10.70 -10.62
C GLN A 206 26.76 -10.72 -9.54
N LEU A 207 27.03 -11.40 -8.42
CA LEU A 207 26.13 -11.34 -7.26
C LEU A 207 26.19 -9.94 -6.64
N HIS A 208 25.03 -9.30 -6.52
CA HIS A 208 24.88 -7.98 -5.91
C HIS A 208 24.33 -8.05 -4.48
N GLY A 209 23.64 -9.14 -4.13
CA GLY A 209 23.11 -9.35 -2.79
C GLY A 209 21.96 -10.32 -2.71
N LEU A 210 21.19 -10.19 -1.62
CA LEU A 210 20.01 -11.00 -1.34
C LEU A 210 18.79 -10.09 -1.14
N MET A 211 17.60 -10.62 -1.45
CA MET A 211 16.32 -10.01 -1.12
C MET A 211 15.46 -11.03 -0.34
N GLY A 212 15.03 -10.70 0.87
CA GLY A 212 14.16 -11.53 1.69
C GLY A 212 13.05 -10.71 2.32
N TYR A 213 11.82 -10.81 1.79
CA TYR A 213 10.69 -10.01 2.24
C TYR A 213 10.04 -10.59 3.50
N ASP A 214 9.96 -9.81 4.55
CA ASP A 214 9.45 -10.16 5.87
C ASP A 214 7.96 -9.87 6.10
N GLY A 215 7.18 -9.72 5.01
CA GLY A 215 5.78 -9.31 5.04
C GLY A 215 4.82 -10.18 5.85
N HIS A 216 5.22 -11.39 6.27
CA HIS A 216 4.43 -12.27 7.13
C HIS A 216 4.49 -11.89 8.62
N VAL A 217 5.50 -11.13 9.03
CA VAL A 217 5.77 -10.81 10.44
C VAL A 217 4.58 -10.16 11.15
N PRO A 218 3.84 -9.20 10.58
CA PRO A 218 2.68 -8.61 11.25
C PRO A 218 1.47 -9.54 11.39
N TYR A 219 1.46 -10.66 10.66
CA TYR A 219 0.31 -11.57 10.57
C TYR A 219 0.40 -12.80 11.48
N VAL A 220 1.07 -12.67 12.64
CA VAL A 220 1.10 -13.75 13.61
C VAL A 220 -0.31 -14.09 14.12
N PRO A 221 -0.68 -15.39 14.20
CA PRO A 221 -2.06 -15.81 14.48
C PRO A 221 -2.48 -15.67 15.97
N PHE A 222 -1.60 -15.20 16.85
CA PHE A 222 -1.85 -15.15 18.30
C PHE A 222 -2.31 -13.76 18.73
N TYR A 223 -3.46 -13.70 19.40
CA TYR A 223 -4.01 -12.46 19.94
C TYR A 223 -3.46 -12.11 21.32
N ILE A 224 -3.09 -13.11 22.13
CA ILE A 224 -2.51 -12.91 23.45
C ILE A 224 -1.03 -12.57 23.31
N GLN A 225 -0.59 -11.44 23.89
CA GLN A 225 0.77 -10.93 23.77
C GLN A 225 1.24 -10.75 22.31
N ARG A 226 0.35 -10.22 21.47
CA ARG A 226 0.59 -10.08 20.02
C ARG A 226 1.90 -9.37 19.71
N GLU A 227 2.22 -8.28 20.39
CA GLU A 227 3.47 -7.54 20.17
C GLU A 227 4.70 -8.42 20.40
N LYS A 228 4.72 -9.20 21.49
CA LYS A 228 5.81 -10.14 21.77
C LYS A 228 5.92 -11.22 20.68
N ALA A 229 4.79 -11.74 20.20
CA ALA A 229 4.78 -12.74 19.12
C ALA A 229 5.31 -12.14 17.79
N ILE A 230 4.96 -10.90 17.46
CA ILE A 230 5.50 -10.18 16.29
C ILE A 230 7.00 -9.99 16.41
N ARG A 231 7.52 -9.53 17.57
CA ARG A 231 8.96 -9.38 17.80
C ARG A 231 9.72 -10.70 17.71
N GLN A 232 9.14 -11.79 18.20
CA GLN A 232 9.73 -13.13 18.06
C GLN A 232 9.73 -13.61 16.61
N ALA A 233 8.64 -13.37 15.86
CA ALA A 233 8.57 -13.68 14.42
C ALA A 233 9.62 -12.88 13.65
N PHE A 234 9.78 -11.59 13.95
CA PHE A 234 10.81 -10.74 13.35
C PHE A 234 12.23 -11.27 13.65
N ALA A 235 12.54 -11.55 14.91
CA ALA A 235 13.84 -12.08 15.31
C ALA A 235 14.16 -13.43 14.61
N LYS A 236 13.18 -14.32 14.49
CA LYS A 236 13.32 -15.58 13.74
C LYS A 236 13.61 -15.33 12.26
N THR A 237 12.89 -14.40 11.65
CA THR A 237 13.08 -13.98 10.26
C THR A 237 14.49 -13.46 10.02
N GLN A 238 15.01 -12.60 10.91
CA GLN A 238 16.38 -12.08 10.83
C GLN A 238 17.43 -13.18 11.06
N HIS A 239 17.17 -14.13 11.93
CA HIS A 239 18.05 -15.29 12.11
C HIS A 239 18.16 -16.11 10.82
N THR A 240 17.04 -16.43 10.18
CA THR A 240 16.99 -17.13 8.89
C THR A 240 17.73 -16.31 7.81
N TYR A 241 17.51 -15.01 7.73
CA TYR A 241 18.21 -14.13 6.79
C TYR A 241 19.74 -14.21 6.99
N ASN A 242 20.19 -14.15 8.24
CA ASN A 242 21.59 -14.22 8.59
C ASN A 242 22.24 -15.56 8.18
N ASP A 243 21.49 -16.67 8.22
CA ASP A 243 22.00 -17.99 7.77
C ASP A 243 22.27 -17.99 6.26
N PHE A 244 21.39 -17.38 5.47
CA PHE A 244 21.63 -17.19 4.03
C PHE A 244 22.87 -16.34 3.75
N VAL A 245 23.07 -15.25 4.50
CA VAL A 245 24.30 -14.43 4.32
C VAL A 245 25.55 -15.21 4.73
N ARG A 246 25.51 -16.01 5.79
CA ARG A 246 26.62 -16.85 6.22
C ARG A 246 27.02 -17.85 5.13
N ALA A 247 26.08 -18.37 4.35
CA ALA A 247 26.34 -19.29 3.25
C ALA A 247 27.09 -18.64 2.06
N LEU A 248 27.15 -17.30 2.00
CA LEU A 248 27.97 -16.59 1.01
C LEU A 248 29.48 -16.57 1.37
N LYS A 249 29.85 -16.73 2.65
CA LYS A 249 31.24 -16.59 3.13
C LYS A 249 32.27 -17.50 2.44
N PRO A 250 31.95 -18.74 2.01
CA PRO A 250 32.87 -19.56 1.26
C PRO A 250 33.18 -19.03 -0.16
N TYR A 251 32.33 -18.16 -0.70
CA TYR A 251 32.40 -17.65 -2.07
C TYR A 251 32.89 -16.20 -2.16
N TYR A 252 32.77 -15.43 -1.08
CA TYR A 252 33.02 -13.99 -1.07
C TYR A 252 33.78 -13.55 0.17
N THR A 253 34.75 -12.66 -0.03
CA THR A 253 35.52 -12.06 1.05
C THR A 253 34.66 -11.15 1.93
N PRO A 254 35.10 -10.86 3.17
CA PRO A 254 34.40 -9.89 4.02
C PRO A 254 34.25 -8.51 3.38
N GLU A 255 35.19 -8.10 2.53
CA GLU A 255 35.12 -6.82 1.82
C GLU A 255 34.06 -6.83 0.72
N GLU A 256 33.97 -7.92 -0.07
CA GLU A 256 32.92 -8.09 -1.08
C GLU A 256 31.53 -8.12 -0.42
N LEU A 257 31.38 -8.85 0.70
CA LEU A 257 30.12 -8.92 1.44
C LEU A 257 29.68 -7.56 1.98
N ARG A 258 30.59 -6.69 2.41
CA ARG A 258 30.24 -5.32 2.86
C ARG A 258 29.71 -4.43 1.74
N LYS A 259 30.06 -4.71 0.49
CA LYS A 259 29.58 -3.97 -0.70
C LYS A 259 28.25 -4.49 -1.22
N MET A 260 27.78 -5.65 -0.74
CA MET A 260 26.52 -6.25 -1.18
C MET A 260 25.32 -5.57 -0.55
N THR A 261 24.21 -5.62 -1.28
CA THR A 261 22.88 -5.18 -0.81
C THR A 261 22.15 -6.37 -0.18
N PHE A 262 21.87 -6.28 1.09
CA PHE A 262 21.04 -7.23 1.82
C PHE A 262 19.69 -6.58 2.12
N ASN A 263 18.76 -6.77 1.18
CA ASN A 263 17.47 -6.10 1.19
C ASN A 263 16.42 -6.91 1.96
N SER A 264 15.62 -6.22 2.76
CA SER A 264 14.45 -6.76 3.47
C SER A 264 13.50 -5.61 3.83
N GLY A 265 12.53 -5.89 4.70
CA GLY A 265 11.62 -4.88 5.23
C GLY A 265 10.40 -4.62 4.37
N GLY A 266 9.51 -3.86 4.95
CA GLY A 266 8.27 -3.38 4.36
C GLY A 266 7.66 -2.28 5.22
N SER A 267 6.59 -1.67 4.75
CA SER A 267 5.90 -0.58 5.46
C SER A 267 5.46 -0.96 6.89
N ARG A 268 5.24 -2.25 7.17
CA ARG A 268 4.74 -2.74 8.45
C ARG A 268 5.83 -3.38 9.33
N THR A 269 7.10 -3.32 8.91
CA THR A 269 8.22 -3.97 9.64
C THR A 269 9.45 -3.07 9.77
N TYR A 270 9.56 -2.00 8.97
CA TYR A 270 10.73 -1.14 8.91
C TYR A 270 11.15 -0.60 10.29
N PHE A 271 10.20 -0.34 11.17
CA PHE A 271 10.43 0.22 12.49
C PHE A 271 11.03 -0.77 13.50
N PHE A 272 11.02 -2.08 13.23
CA PHE A 272 11.68 -3.07 14.07
C PHE A 272 13.19 -3.13 13.85
N TYR A 273 13.68 -2.73 12.68
CA TYR A 273 15.07 -2.91 12.29
C TYR A 273 16.06 -2.18 13.21
N LYS A 274 15.68 -1.03 13.73
CA LYS A 274 16.51 -0.26 14.66
C LYS A 274 16.90 -1.06 15.91
N ASP A 275 15.97 -1.83 16.46
CA ASP A 275 16.18 -2.60 17.70
C ASP A 275 17.13 -3.80 17.52
N TYR A 276 17.41 -4.21 16.28
CA TYR A 276 18.24 -5.38 15.94
C TYR A 276 19.45 -5.04 15.08
N ALA A 277 19.77 -3.77 14.91
CA ALA A 277 20.78 -3.28 13.96
C ALA A 277 22.15 -3.96 14.09
N ASP A 278 22.59 -4.25 15.31
CA ASP A 278 23.91 -4.85 15.59
C ASP A 278 23.96 -6.37 15.37
N THR A 279 22.82 -7.02 15.20
CA THR A 279 22.72 -8.49 15.12
C THR A 279 22.35 -9.02 13.73
N MET A 280 22.14 -8.12 12.75
CA MET A 280 21.68 -8.47 11.43
C MET A 280 22.63 -8.01 10.32
N TYR A 281 22.60 -8.73 9.19
CA TYR A 281 23.29 -8.35 7.98
C TYR A 281 22.48 -7.41 7.08
N VAL A 282 21.16 -7.35 7.22
CA VAL A 282 20.31 -6.45 6.44
C VAL A 282 20.82 -5.02 6.54
N ASN A 283 20.95 -4.36 5.38
CA ASN A 283 21.49 -3.01 5.25
C ASN A 283 20.66 -2.10 4.32
N ASP A 284 19.62 -2.66 3.65
CA ASP A 284 18.76 -1.97 2.69
C ASP A 284 17.30 -2.31 3.01
N ILE A 285 16.51 -1.30 3.36
CA ILE A 285 15.12 -1.46 3.81
C ILE A 285 14.18 -0.97 2.73
N ALA A 286 13.30 -1.86 2.26
CA ALA A 286 12.27 -1.55 1.27
C ALA A 286 11.04 -0.96 1.95
N MET A 287 10.50 0.16 1.44
CA MET A 287 9.29 0.79 1.92
C MET A 287 8.53 1.49 0.79
N GLY A 288 7.20 1.40 0.82
CA GLY A 288 6.32 2.02 -0.19
C GLY A 288 5.09 2.68 0.43
N SER A 289 3.96 1.97 0.49
CA SER A 289 2.68 2.50 1.02
C SER A 289 2.80 3.20 2.37
N GLY A 290 3.78 2.82 3.20
CA GLY A 290 3.98 3.42 4.52
C GLY A 290 4.24 4.94 4.48
N PHE A 291 4.82 5.49 3.40
CA PHE A 291 4.95 6.94 3.22
C PHE A 291 3.59 7.65 3.14
N LEU A 292 2.56 6.93 2.70
CA LEU A 292 1.20 7.46 2.55
C LEU A 292 0.32 7.15 3.76
N ALA A 293 0.80 6.30 4.69
CA ALA A 293 0.10 5.80 5.87
C ALA A 293 -1.34 5.34 5.54
N PRO A 294 -1.52 4.28 4.72
CA PRO A 294 -2.83 3.83 4.26
C PRO A 294 -3.65 3.18 5.40
N ALA A 295 -4.95 3.03 5.18
CA ALA A 295 -5.90 2.57 6.20
C ALA A 295 -5.60 1.16 6.75
N GLN A 296 -4.97 0.29 5.95
CA GLN A 296 -4.61 -1.06 6.39
C GLN A 296 -3.39 -1.12 7.33
N PHE A 297 -2.68 -0.01 7.55
CA PHE A 297 -1.48 0.06 8.37
C PHE A 297 -1.64 1.00 9.58
N PRO A 298 -2.67 0.79 10.44
CA PRO A 298 -2.96 1.70 11.55
C PRO A 298 -1.82 1.83 12.55
N GLU A 299 -0.97 0.80 12.69
CA GLU A 299 0.20 0.80 13.56
C GLU A 299 1.25 1.87 13.20
N LEU A 300 1.23 2.40 11.98
CA LEU A 300 2.16 3.45 11.56
C LEU A 300 1.95 4.76 12.33
N ALA A 301 0.75 5.00 12.86
CA ALA A 301 0.45 6.15 13.69
C ALA A 301 1.31 6.19 14.96
N ASP A 302 1.63 5.02 15.55
CA ASP A 302 2.49 4.89 16.73
C ASP A 302 3.94 5.32 16.45
N TYR A 303 4.32 5.39 15.17
CA TYR A 303 5.64 5.83 14.70
C TYR A 303 5.60 7.22 14.04
N GLY A 304 4.54 8.01 14.30
CA GLY A 304 4.42 9.40 13.86
C GLY A 304 3.92 9.60 12.44
N HIS A 305 3.46 8.54 11.76
CA HIS A 305 2.89 8.68 10.42
C HIS A 305 1.46 9.22 10.45
N GLN A 306 1.12 9.97 9.42
CA GLN A 306 -0.21 10.53 9.22
C GLN A 306 -0.73 10.15 7.83
N PRO A 307 -2.05 9.87 7.67
CA PRO A 307 -2.65 9.66 6.36
C PRO A 307 -2.35 10.82 5.42
N ALA A 308 -1.61 10.57 4.33
CA ALA A 308 -1.20 11.59 3.38
C ALA A 308 -1.93 11.49 2.03
N LEU A 309 -2.56 10.35 1.72
CA LEU A 309 -3.30 10.11 0.48
C LEU A 309 -4.79 9.94 0.76
N TYR A 310 -5.62 10.62 -0.03
CA TYR A 310 -7.07 10.46 -0.04
C TYR A 310 -7.60 10.31 -1.46
N LEU A 311 -8.66 9.50 -1.63
CA LEU A 311 -9.45 9.46 -2.85
C LEU A 311 -10.71 10.28 -2.57
N VAL A 312 -10.95 11.31 -3.37
CA VAL A 312 -11.98 12.31 -3.08
C VAL A 312 -13.06 12.31 -4.16
N SER A 313 -14.32 12.41 -3.75
CA SER A 313 -15.47 12.38 -4.62
C SER A 313 -16.45 13.49 -4.28
N PRO A 314 -16.89 14.33 -5.24
CA PRO A 314 -17.87 15.36 -4.99
C PRO A 314 -19.28 14.79 -4.93
N VAL A 315 -20.12 15.40 -4.09
CA VAL A 315 -21.55 15.15 -4.02
C VAL A 315 -22.24 15.74 -5.25
N LEU A 316 -22.92 14.90 -6.03
CA LEU A 316 -23.73 15.34 -7.18
C LEU A 316 -25.15 15.68 -6.82
N LYS A 317 -25.76 14.86 -5.94
CA LYS A 317 -27.14 14.99 -5.54
C LYS A 317 -27.27 14.73 -4.06
N LYS A 318 -28.13 15.51 -3.40
CA LYS A 318 -28.59 15.29 -2.04
C LYS A 318 -30.06 14.92 -2.06
N ILE A 319 -30.44 13.84 -1.40
CA ILE A 319 -31.79 13.33 -1.27
C ILE A 319 -32.16 13.43 0.20
N GLU A 320 -33.01 14.41 0.54
CA GLU A 320 -33.36 14.76 1.93
C GLU A 320 -34.16 13.68 2.66
N THR A 321 -34.84 12.79 1.90
CA THR A 321 -35.55 11.65 2.46
C THR A 321 -35.20 10.40 1.69
N SER A 322 -34.37 9.56 2.29
CA SER A 322 -33.93 8.30 1.67
C SER A 322 -35.07 7.28 1.70
N LEU A 323 -35.42 6.78 0.51
CA LEU A 323 -36.40 5.70 0.34
C LEU A 323 -35.74 4.46 -0.21
N LEU A 324 -36.13 3.29 0.31
CA LEU A 324 -35.64 2.00 -0.21
C LEU A 324 -36.49 1.59 -1.42
N PRO A 325 -35.91 1.31 -2.59
CA PRO A 325 -36.66 0.84 -3.74
C PRO A 325 -37.46 -0.43 -3.42
N HIS A 326 -38.74 -0.47 -3.88
CA HIS A 326 -39.69 -1.53 -3.60
C HIS A 326 -40.09 -1.70 -2.12
N ALA A 327 -39.60 -0.84 -1.24
CA ALA A 327 -39.86 -0.84 0.19
C ALA A 327 -40.17 0.57 0.75
N GLU A 328 -40.70 1.45 -0.10
CA GLU A 328 -40.91 2.86 0.19
C GLU A 328 -41.81 3.04 1.42
N LYS A 329 -42.85 2.19 1.57
CA LYS A 329 -43.79 2.25 2.70
C LYS A 329 -43.17 1.95 4.05
N ILE A 330 -42.10 1.16 4.11
CA ILE A 330 -41.39 0.83 5.36
C ILE A 330 -40.13 1.68 5.58
N SER A 331 -39.71 2.44 4.59
CA SER A 331 -38.51 3.32 4.69
C SER A 331 -38.59 4.29 5.88
N PRO A 332 -39.73 4.90 6.22
CA PRO A 332 -39.85 5.75 7.43
C PRO A 332 -39.50 4.98 8.72
N LEU A 333 -39.89 3.72 8.82
CA LEU A 333 -39.59 2.88 9.99
C LEU A 333 -38.09 2.53 10.05
N VAL A 334 -37.47 2.24 8.89
CA VAL A 334 -36.04 1.99 8.78
C VAL A 334 -35.24 3.24 9.17
N ASN A 335 -35.64 4.40 8.65
CA ASN A 335 -35.00 5.69 8.95
C ASN A 335 -35.19 6.11 10.42
N TRP A 336 -36.37 5.79 11.03
CA TRP A 336 -36.57 5.98 12.45
C TRP A 336 -35.67 5.08 13.29
N TRP A 337 -35.47 3.83 12.87
CA TRP A 337 -34.62 2.89 13.60
C TRP A 337 -33.13 3.24 13.43
N ASN A 338 -32.67 3.53 12.20
CA ASN A 338 -31.32 4.03 11.94
C ASN A 338 -31.39 5.46 11.38
N PRO A 339 -31.32 6.50 12.26
CA PRO A 339 -31.41 7.88 11.82
C PRO A 339 -30.25 8.32 10.89
N ASN A 340 -29.18 7.54 10.79
CA ASN A 340 -28.04 7.84 9.92
C ASN A 340 -28.27 7.40 8.47
N LEU A 341 -29.44 6.90 8.12
CA LEU A 341 -29.87 6.58 6.75
C LEU A 341 -30.89 7.60 6.18
N GLN A 342 -31.20 8.67 6.90
CA GLN A 342 -32.24 9.60 6.51
C GLN A 342 -31.95 10.39 5.26
N VAL A 343 -30.70 10.83 5.08
CA VAL A 343 -30.26 11.62 3.94
C VAL A 343 -29.34 10.76 3.10
N SER A 344 -29.51 10.77 1.79
CA SER A 344 -28.61 10.09 0.85
C SER A 344 -27.88 11.07 -0.05
N TYR A 345 -26.62 10.73 -0.36
CA TYR A 345 -25.75 11.51 -1.23
C TYR A 345 -25.30 10.64 -2.38
N PHE A 346 -25.60 11.08 -3.60
CA PHE A 346 -25.12 10.45 -4.81
C PHE A 346 -23.80 11.11 -5.23
N MET A 347 -22.75 10.29 -5.39
CA MET A 347 -21.40 10.76 -5.62
C MET A 347 -20.99 10.63 -7.08
N THR A 348 -20.09 11.49 -7.54
CA THR A 348 -19.27 11.23 -8.75
C THR A 348 -18.14 10.29 -8.35
N GLY A 349 -18.04 9.15 -9.04
CA GLY A 349 -17.07 8.13 -8.63
C GLY A 349 -17.49 7.47 -7.31
N GLY A 350 -16.56 6.83 -6.64
CA GLY A 350 -16.78 6.05 -5.43
C GLY A 350 -16.58 4.58 -5.68
N GLY A 351 -16.90 3.73 -4.70
CA GLY A 351 -16.47 2.33 -4.73
C GLY A 351 -14.94 2.18 -4.70
N TRP A 352 -14.24 3.19 -4.24
CA TRP A 352 -12.79 3.20 -4.15
C TRP A 352 -12.28 2.16 -3.14
N PRO A 353 -11.10 1.57 -3.37
CA PRO A 353 -10.49 0.62 -2.44
C PRO A 353 -10.00 1.33 -1.17
N GLY A 354 -10.92 1.62 -0.24
CA GLY A 354 -10.63 2.39 0.97
C GLY A 354 -11.83 2.53 1.90
N ASP A 355 -11.59 3.19 3.02
CA ASP A 355 -12.58 3.52 4.03
C ASP A 355 -13.01 4.97 3.91
N VAL A 356 -14.31 5.24 3.90
CA VAL A 356 -14.85 6.61 3.94
C VAL A 356 -14.55 7.19 5.32
N VAL A 357 -13.81 8.30 5.37
CA VAL A 357 -13.30 8.89 6.62
C VAL A 357 -13.79 10.31 6.90
N ALA A 358 -14.32 11.02 5.89
CA ALA A 358 -14.87 12.35 6.10
C ALA A 358 -15.92 12.71 5.03
N PRO A 359 -16.95 13.51 5.45
CA PRO A 359 -17.17 14.06 6.78
C PRO A 359 -17.51 12.98 7.82
N ASP A 360 -17.35 13.29 9.12
CA ASP A 360 -17.82 12.42 10.20
C ASP A 360 -19.32 12.18 10.06
N GLY A 361 -19.80 11.00 10.46
CA GLY A 361 -21.21 10.64 10.40
C GLY A 361 -21.75 10.26 9.02
N ILE A 362 -20.89 10.32 7.96
CA ILE A 362 -21.24 9.74 6.67
C ILE A 362 -20.93 8.23 6.67
N GLN A 363 -21.76 7.45 6.02
CA GLN A 363 -21.58 6.01 5.93
C GLN A 363 -22.01 5.47 4.57
N LYS A 364 -21.52 4.28 4.22
CA LYS A 364 -21.99 3.56 3.04
C LYS A 364 -23.48 3.24 3.19
N ASN A 365 -24.24 3.44 2.13
CA ASN A 365 -25.65 3.06 2.11
C ASN A 365 -25.74 1.53 1.91
N GLY A 366 -26.23 0.83 2.94
CA GLY A 366 -26.25 -0.62 2.95
C GLY A 366 -27.04 -1.30 1.84
N PHE A 367 -27.98 -0.59 1.19
CA PHE A 367 -28.70 -1.11 0.03
C PHE A 367 -27.86 -1.07 -1.25
N TRP A 368 -27.11 0.01 -1.45
CA TRP A 368 -26.32 0.24 -2.65
C TRP A 368 -24.89 -0.30 -2.54
N ASP A 369 -24.40 -0.45 -1.31
CA ASP A 369 -22.98 -0.69 -1.00
C ASP A 369 -22.81 -1.84 0.01
N SER A 370 -23.68 -2.84 -0.05
CA SER A 370 -23.71 -3.98 0.89
C SER A 370 -22.72 -5.09 0.52
N GLY A 371 -21.41 -4.84 0.59
CA GLY A 371 -20.39 -5.88 0.38
C GLY A 371 -20.43 -6.52 -1.02
N GLU A 372 -20.06 -7.79 -1.14
CA GLU A 372 -19.96 -8.53 -2.41
C GLU A 372 -21.28 -8.60 -3.24
N LYS A 373 -22.40 -8.29 -2.64
CA LYS A 373 -23.74 -8.34 -3.26
C LYS A 373 -24.36 -6.96 -3.47
N GLY A 374 -23.67 -5.88 -3.11
CA GLY A 374 -24.18 -4.53 -3.31
C GLY A 374 -24.18 -4.13 -4.78
N TYR A 375 -25.23 -3.39 -5.21
CA TYR A 375 -25.40 -2.99 -6.61
C TYR A 375 -24.26 -2.10 -7.13
N ALA A 376 -23.65 -1.28 -6.26
CA ALA A 376 -22.58 -0.33 -6.60
C ALA A 376 -21.23 -0.73 -6.02
N ASN A 377 -21.07 -1.98 -5.58
CA ASN A 377 -19.84 -2.42 -4.92
C ASN A 377 -18.67 -2.40 -5.91
N LEU A 378 -17.60 -1.69 -5.54
CA LEU A 378 -16.35 -1.57 -6.30
C LEU A 378 -16.50 -1.03 -7.75
N LEU A 379 -17.58 -0.32 -8.04
CA LEU A 379 -17.71 0.41 -9.31
C LEU A 379 -17.15 1.81 -9.15
N PRO A 380 -16.08 2.18 -9.88
CA PRO A 380 -15.40 3.47 -9.70
C PRO A 380 -16.16 4.66 -10.31
N ASN A 381 -17.36 4.46 -10.85
CA ASN A 381 -18.10 5.50 -11.55
C ASN A 381 -19.22 6.14 -10.69
N GLN A 382 -19.67 5.48 -9.63
CA GLN A 382 -20.74 6.01 -8.76
C GLN A 382 -20.77 5.33 -7.40
N SER A 383 -21.32 6.03 -6.39
CA SER A 383 -21.58 5.51 -5.06
C SER A 383 -22.72 6.28 -4.41
N ILE A 384 -23.43 5.66 -3.48
CA ILE A 384 -24.44 6.32 -2.66
C ILE A 384 -24.04 6.16 -1.19
N LEU A 385 -23.92 7.31 -0.53
CA LEU A 385 -23.64 7.39 0.90
C LEU A 385 -24.84 7.94 1.64
N SER A 386 -24.89 7.73 2.95
CA SER A 386 -25.99 8.20 3.79
C SER A 386 -25.49 8.87 5.06
N SER A 387 -26.30 9.75 5.60
CA SER A 387 -26.11 10.36 6.92
C SER A 387 -27.42 10.61 7.62
N SER A 388 -27.36 11.13 8.85
CA SER A 388 -28.50 11.70 9.52
C SER A 388 -28.93 13.02 8.86
N ASP A 389 -30.14 13.52 9.23
CA ASP A 389 -30.61 14.85 8.85
C ASP A 389 -29.87 16.01 9.56
N ASP A 390 -29.06 15.72 10.59
CA ASP A 390 -28.09 16.67 11.14
C ASP A 390 -26.81 16.70 10.30
N SER A 391 -26.94 17.15 9.05
CA SER A 391 -25.86 17.17 8.08
C SER A 391 -25.71 18.54 7.45
N ARG A 392 -24.44 19.02 7.42
CA ARG A 392 -24.04 20.22 6.69
C ARG A 392 -23.50 19.92 5.31
N LEU A 393 -23.35 18.64 4.95
CA LEU A 393 -22.86 18.24 3.63
C LEU A 393 -23.83 18.68 2.54
N ALA A 394 -23.33 19.36 1.53
CA ALA A 394 -24.08 19.93 0.41
C ALA A 394 -23.61 19.36 -0.93
N VAL A 395 -24.34 19.66 -2.00
CA VAL A 395 -23.91 19.42 -3.38
C VAL A 395 -22.63 20.20 -3.64
N ASN A 396 -21.68 19.58 -4.35
CA ASN A 396 -20.31 20.03 -4.64
C ASN A 396 -19.33 19.96 -3.46
N ASP A 397 -19.75 19.55 -2.26
CA ASP A 397 -18.82 19.16 -1.21
C ASP A 397 -18.17 17.83 -1.52
N PHE A 398 -16.97 17.59 -1.00
CA PHE A 398 -16.20 16.37 -1.24
C PHE A 398 -16.29 15.39 -0.06
N VAL A 399 -16.44 14.12 -0.39
CA VAL A 399 -16.27 13.02 0.56
C VAL A 399 -14.88 12.44 0.38
N PHE A 400 -14.23 12.11 1.51
CA PHE A 400 -12.86 11.64 1.55
C PHE A 400 -12.83 10.15 1.90
N THR A 401 -12.15 9.38 1.04
CA THR A 401 -11.88 7.96 1.26
C THR A 401 -10.38 7.79 1.53
N HIS A 402 -10.04 7.17 2.65
CA HIS A 402 -8.67 6.79 3.00
C HIS A 402 -8.37 5.44 2.34
N PRO A 403 -7.47 5.36 1.35
CA PRO A 403 -7.23 4.12 0.61
C PRO A 403 -6.60 3.04 1.51
N TRP A 404 -6.90 1.78 1.19
CA TRP A 404 -6.34 0.64 1.92
C TRP A 404 -4.84 0.47 1.66
N GLU A 405 -4.37 0.85 0.46
CA GLU A 405 -2.98 0.76 0.00
C GLU A 405 -2.62 1.99 -0.85
N GLY A 406 -1.32 2.23 -1.03
CA GLY A 406 -0.85 3.37 -1.81
C GLY A 406 -1.22 3.32 -3.29
N ASP A 407 -1.32 2.13 -3.88
CA ASP A 407 -1.73 1.91 -5.27
C ASP A 407 -3.20 2.30 -5.56
N GLY A 408 -4.00 2.60 -4.54
CA GLY A 408 -5.32 3.22 -4.71
C GLY A 408 -5.30 4.48 -5.58
N MET A 409 -4.16 5.20 -5.68
CA MET A 409 -4.03 6.35 -6.57
C MET A 409 -4.13 5.99 -8.07
N LEU A 410 -3.90 4.74 -8.46
CA LEU A 410 -4.08 4.24 -9.83
C LEU A 410 -5.52 4.27 -10.34
N CYS A 411 -6.50 4.49 -9.46
CA CYS A 411 -7.87 4.78 -9.89
C CYS A 411 -7.97 6.11 -10.68
N PHE A 412 -6.91 6.91 -10.71
CA PHE A 412 -6.87 8.22 -11.34
C PHE A 412 -5.60 8.39 -12.16
N SER A 413 -5.71 9.12 -13.29
CA SER A 413 -4.55 9.46 -14.13
C SER A 413 -3.68 10.58 -13.56
N ARG A 414 -4.18 11.27 -12.52
CA ARG A 414 -3.50 12.40 -11.87
C ARG A 414 -3.68 12.40 -10.38
N LEU A 415 -2.65 12.89 -9.70
CA LEU A 415 -2.55 13.06 -8.26
C LEU A 415 -2.49 14.55 -7.95
N LEU A 416 -3.53 15.10 -7.32
CA LEU A 416 -3.55 16.50 -6.89
C LEU A 416 -2.64 16.70 -5.68
N LEU A 417 -1.92 17.80 -5.65
CA LEU A 417 -0.96 18.12 -4.60
C LEU A 417 -1.53 19.20 -3.68
N TYR A 418 -1.75 18.85 -2.43
CA TYR A 418 -2.16 19.80 -1.41
C TYR A 418 -1.00 20.20 -0.52
N ARG A 419 -0.84 21.51 -0.29
CA ARG A 419 0.18 22.05 0.62
C ARG A 419 -0.31 23.38 1.22
N ASN A 420 -0.21 23.51 2.54
CA ASN A 420 -0.47 24.76 3.28
C ASN A 420 -1.84 25.39 2.93
N GLY A 421 -2.90 24.59 2.88
CA GLY A 421 -4.27 25.08 2.65
C GLY A 421 -4.67 25.22 1.20
N LYS A 422 -3.81 24.88 0.22
CA LYS A 422 -4.06 25.09 -1.23
C LYS A 422 -3.68 23.87 -2.05
N ILE A 423 -4.34 23.72 -3.21
CA ILE A 423 -3.86 22.83 -4.28
C ILE A 423 -2.74 23.56 -5.03
N THR A 424 -1.56 22.96 -5.08
CA THR A 424 -0.34 23.58 -5.62
C THR A 424 0.08 23.05 -6.98
N GLY A 425 -0.58 22.00 -7.46
CA GLY A 425 -0.28 21.38 -8.76
C GLY A 425 -0.80 19.96 -8.84
N GLU A 426 -0.33 19.24 -9.84
CA GLU A 426 -0.68 17.84 -10.07
C GLU A 426 0.52 17.05 -10.60
N TRP A 427 0.55 15.76 -10.30
CA TRP A 427 1.49 14.79 -10.88
C TRP A 427 0.72 13.73 -11.66
N ALA A 428 1.32 13.22 -12.73
CA ALA A 428 0.77 12.07 -13.44
C ALA A 428 0.95 10.79 -12.59
N THR A 429 -0.07 9.95 -12.58
CA THR A 429 0.08 8.57 -12.12
C THR A 429 0.54 7.70 -13.29
N TYR A 430 1.18 6.59 -12.97
CA TYR A 430 1.62 5.64 -13.97
C TYR A 430 0.40 4.97 -14.66
N ASP A 431 0.35 5.01 -16.00
CA ASP A 431 -0.79 4.53 -16.81
C ASP A 431 -0.55 3.12 -17.40
N GLY A 432 0.51 2.45 -17.03
CA GLY A 432 0.83 1.12 -17.51
C GLY A 432 0.26 0.04 -16.58
N GLY A 433 -0.61 -0.80 -17.10
CA GLY A 433 -1.14 -1.94 -16.37
C GLY A 433 -0.08 -2.76 -15.64
N ASN A 434 -0.45 -3.30 -14.51
CA ASN A 434 0.38 -4.17 -13.66
C ASN A 434 0.80 -5.46 -14.39
#